data_4526b95870d234e59566e754731e9562
#
_entry.id   4526b95870d234e59566e754731e9562
#
_cell.length_a   1.000
_cell.length_b   1.000
_cell.length_c   1.000
_cell.angle_alpha   90.00
_cell.angle_beta   90.00
_cell.angle_gamma   90.00
#
_symmetry.space_group_name_H-M   'P 1'
#
loop_
_entity.id
_entity.type
_entity.pdbx_description
1 polymer ?
#
loop_
_entity_poly.entity_id
_entity_poly.type
_entity_poly.pdbx_seq_one_letter_code
_entity_poly.pdbx_strand_id
1 'polypeptide(L)'
;MSAAVGDGQVDEKWAEMMRAAIAGDEAVYRRLLEEIGRSVRAMARGAFSRARVGDADVEDVVQETLLAIHLKRNTWDGGLRLAPWVGAIARHKIIDAMRRRGARRFQPIEDFETVLAAPEAEDPHARSDAERLIAQLAPRQRDIVRSISLEGQSIAATAARLAMTEGAVRVALHRSLKLLASVWRSSSQ
;
A
#
# COMPACT_ATOMS: atom_id res chain seq x y z
N MET A 1 -0.52 25.63 6.07
CA MET A 1 -1.95 25.23 5.96
C MET A 1 -2.41 24.89 4.53
N SER A 2 -1.53 24.82 3.51
CA SER A 2 -1.96 24.67 2.10
C SER A 2 -1.66 23.31 1.45
N ALA A 3 -0.91 22.41 2.10
CA ALA A 3 -0.51 21.11 1.52
C ALA A 3 -1.55 19.99 1.72
N ALA A 4 -2.25 19.97 2.83
CA ALA A 4 -3.25 18.94 3.15
C ALA A 4 -4.50 18.96 2.24
N VAL A 5 -4.83 20.13 1.66
CA VAL A 5 -5.97 20.27 0.71
C VAL A 5 -5.66 19.62 -0.65
N GLY A 6 -4.39 19.56 -1.06
CA GLY A 6 -3.98 18.98 -2.35
C GLY A 6 -4.08 17.46 -2.40
N ASP A 7 -3.79 16.77 -1.30
CA ASP A 7 -3.72 15.31 -1.25
C ASP A 7 -5.08 14.64 -1.22
N GLY A 8 -6.00 15.17 -0.45
CA GLY A 8 -7.37 14.70 -0.43
C GLY A 8 -8.03 14.84 -1.81
N GLN A 9 -7.71 15.91 -2.54
CA GLN A 9 -8.23 16.17 -3.88
C GLN A 9 -7.68 15.21 -4.94
N VAL A 10 -6.39 14.88 -4.87
CA VAL A 10 -5.76 13.92 -5.79
C VAL A 10 -6.31 12.52 -5.57
N ASP A 11 -6.46 12.12 -4.31
CA ASP A 11 -6.96 10.80 -3.95
C ASP A 11 -8.44 10.62 -4.34
N GLU A 12 -9.29 11.61 -4.09
CA GLU A 12 -10.70 11.58 -4.53
C GLU A 12 -10.81 11.51 -6.05
N LYS A 13 -10.02 12.32 -6.76
CA LYS A 13 -9.92 12.27 -8.23
C LYS A 13 -9.53 10.87 -8.71
N TRP A 14 -8.53 10.24 -8.08
CA TRP A 14 -8.10 8.90 -8.44
C TRP A 14 -9.19 7.86 -8.14
N ALA A 15 -9.88 7.99 -7.02
CA ALA A 15 -10.99 7.11 -6.66
C ALA A 15 -12.15 7.21 -7.67
N GLU A 16 -12.51 8.43 -8.10
CA GLU A 16 -13.50 8.66 -9.16
C GLU A 16 -13.07 8.04 -10.48
N MET A 17 -11.80 8.25 -10.89
CA MET A 17 -11.27 7.66 -12.12
C MET A 17 -11.27 6.13 -12.07
N MET A 18 -10.97 5.53 -10.92
CA MET A 18 -11.02 4.08 -10.76
C MET A 18 -12.44 3.53 -10.81
N ARG A 19 -13.42 4.24 -10.22
CA ARG A 19 -14.85 3.86 -10.32
C ARG A 19 -15.32 3.91 -11.78
N ALA A 20 -14.96 4.96 -12.53
CA ALA A 20 -15.27 5.06 -13.97
C ALA A 20 -14.59 3.94 -14.78
N ALA A 21 -13.34 3.62 -14.47
CA ALA A 21 -12.59 2.53 -15.10
C ALA A 21 -13.23 1.16 -14.87
N ILE A 22 -13.70 0.89 -13.65
CA ILE A 22 -14.44 -0.36 -13.32
C ILE A 22 -15.79 -0.40 -14.05
N ALA A 23 -16.42 0.76 -14.29
CA ALA A 23 -17.63 0.89 -15.09
C ALA A 23 -17.40 0.77 -16.61
N GLY A 24 -16.14 0.63 -17.06
CA GLY A 24 -15.78 0.38 -18.45
C GLY A 24 -15.20 1.56 -19.22
N ASP A 25 -14.90 2.69 -18.56
CA ASP A 25 -14.23 3.83 -19.23
C ASP A 25 -12.71 3.59 -19.35
N GLU A 26 -12.31 3.02 -20.49
CA GLU A 26 -10.91 2.71 -20.78
C GLU A 26 -10.04 3.97 -20.95
N ALA A 27 -10.61 5.09 -21.41
CA ALA A 27 -9.85 6.30 -21.61
C ALA A 27 -9.47 6.93 -20.26
N VAL A 28 -10.41 6.98 -19.32
CA VAL A 28 -10.16 7.42 -17.94
C VAL A 28 -9.18 6.48 -17.26
N TYR A 29 -9.35 5.16 -17.46
CA TYR A 29 -8.44 4.18 -16.87
C TYR A 29 -6.98 4.37 -17.32
N ARG A 30 -6.75 4.60 -18.60
CA ARG A 30 -5.40 4.88 -19.12
C ARG A 30 -4.77 6.09 -18.47
N ARG A 31 -5.51 7.20 -18.34
CA ARG A 31 -5.04 8.41 -17.65
C ARG A 31 -4.71 8.16 -16.19
N LEU A 32 -5.55 7.38 -15.48
CA LEU A 32 -5.30 6.99 -14.10
C LEU A 32 -3.98 6.21 -13.97
N LEU A 33 -3.75 5.21 -14.84
CA LEU A 33 -2.51 4.42 -14.83
C LEU A 33 -1.28 5.28 -15.12
N GLU A 34 -1.37 6.28 -16.00
CA GLU A 34 -0.29 7.25 -16.25
C GLU A 34 0.03 8.09 -15.00
N GLU A 35 -0.98 8.58 -14.30
CA GLU A 35 -0.80 9.35 -13.06
C GLU A 35 -0.20 8.47 -11.95
N ILE A 36 -0.72 7.28 -11.73
CA ILE A 36 -0.17 6.31 -10.79
C ILE A 36 1.28 5.95 -11.16
N GLY A 37 1.56 5.70 -12.43
CA GLY A 37 2.91 5.37 -12.88
C GLY A 37 3.93 6.46 -12.56
N ARG A 38 3.57 7.75 -12.71
CA ARG A 38 4.43 8.87 -12.30
C ARG A 38 4.71 8.86 -10.80
N SER A 39 3.69 8.65 -9.98
CA SER A 39 3.81 8.61 -8.52
C SER A 39 4.66 7.41 -8.05
N VAL A 40 4.40 6.22 -8.60
CA VAL A 40 5.18 5.01 -8.28
C VAL A 40 6.64 5.15 -8.69
N ARG A 41 6.92 5.78 -9.84
CA ARG A 41 8.28 6.06 -10.31
C ARG A 41 9.04 6.97 -9.35
N ALA A 42 8.41 8.05 -8.89
CA ALA A 42 8.99 8.95 -7.91
C ALA A 42 9.29 8.23 -6.59
N MET A 43 8.35 7.41 -6.12
CA MET A 43 8.48 6.58 -4.94
C MET A 43 9.64 5.59 -5.05
N ALA A 44 9.71 4.84 -6.15
CA ALA A 44 10.76 3.83 -6.37
C ALA A 44 12.15 4.48 -6.43
N ARG A 45 12.30 5.59 -7.15
CA ARG A 45 13.57 6.36 -7.17
C ARG A 45 14.00 6.83 -5.80
N GLY A 46 13.08 7.41 -5.04
CA GLY A 46 13.37 7.84 -3.66
C GLY A 46 13.80 6.68 -2.76
N ALA A 47 13.16 5.54 -2.89
CA ALA A 47 13.51 4.35 -2.13
C ALA A 47 14.89 3.78 -2.51
N PHE A 48 15.16 3.65 -3.80
CA PHE A 48 16.43 3.10 -4.30
C PHE A 48 17.60 4.02 -3.99
N SER A 49 17.42 5.33 -4.11
CA SER A 49 18.43 6.33 -3.72
C SER A 49 18.80 6.20 -2.24
N ARG A 50 17.83 6.12 -1.34
CA ARG A 50 18.07 5.93 0.11
C ARG A 50 18.77 4.61 0.42
N ALA A 51 18.42 3.55 -0.29
CA ALA A 51 19.03 2.23 -0.13
C ALA A 51 20.38 2.11 -0.85
N ARG A 52 20.84 3.16 -1.56
CA ARG A 52 22.04 3.14 -2.41
C ARG A 52 22.01 2.00 -3.43
N VAL A 53 20.86 1.71 -3.95
CA VAL A 53 20.61 0.73 -5.03
C VAL A 53 20.44 1.52 -6.32
N GLY A 54 21.02 1.04 -7.41
CA GLY A 54 20.92 1.73 -8.70
C GLY A 54 19.50 1.73 -9.28
N ASP A 55 19.18 2.74 -10.08
CA ASP A 55 17.83 3.00 -10.63
C ASP A 55 17.38 2.03 -11.74
N ALA A 56 18.20 1.06 -12.12
CA ALA A 56 17.94 0.18 -13.26
C ALA A 56 16.59 -0.58 -13.18
N ASP A 57 16.09 -0.85 -11.96
CA ASP A 57 14.84 -1.59 -11.76
C ASP A 57 13.62 -0.69 -11.54
N VAL A 58 13.76 0.63 -11.61
CA VAL A 58 12.64 1.56 -11.35
C VAL A 58 11.48 1.29 -12.31
N GLU A 59 11.77 1.17 -13.59
CA GLU A 59 10.73 0.94 -14.60
C GLU A 59 10.10 -0.44 -14.48
N ASP A 60 10.87 -1.46 -14.11
CA ASP A 60 10.33 -2.80 -13.85
C ASP A 60 9.36 -2.77 -12.65
N VAL A 61 9.73 -2.07 -11.57
CA VAL A 61 8.84 -1.88 -10.42
C VAL A 61 7.56 -1.14 -10.82
N VAL A 62 7.66 -0.09 -11.64
CA VAL A 62 6.50 0.65 -12.15
C VAL A 62 5.58 -0.30 -12.93
N GLN A 63 6.12 -1.05 -13.89
CA GLN A 63 5.34 -1.96 -14.72
C GLN A 63 4.71 -3.08 -13.89
N GLU A 64 5.46 -3.72 -12.98
CA GLU A 64 4.94 -4.74 -12.08
C GLU A 64 3.84 -4.21 -11.17
N THR A 65 3.95 -2.95 -10.72
CA THR A 65 2.92 -2.30 -9.88
C THR A 65 1.65 -2.03 -10.69
N LEU A 66 1.78 -1.45 -11.89
CA LEU A 66 0.63 -1.17 -12.76
C LEU A 66 -0.08 -2.45 -13.19
N LEU A 67 0.66 -3.51 -13.50
CA LEU A 67 0.08 -4.81 -13.78
C LEU A 67 -0.67 -5.38 -12.57
N ALA A 68 -0.10 -5.30 -11.38
CA ALA A 68 -0.76 -5.76 -10.15
C ALA A 68 -2.04 -4.97 -9.85
N ILE A 69 -2.04 -3.65 -10.08
CA ILE A 69 -3.22 -2.80 -9.97
C ILE A 69 -4.28 -3.26 -10.99
N HIS A 70 -3.89 -3.46 -12.24
CA HIS A 70 -4.80 -3.93 -13.30
C HIS A 70 -5.50 -5.24 -12.92
N LEU A 71 -4.74 -6.23 -12.47
CA LEU A 71 -5.26 -7.54 -12.07
C LEU A 71 -6.13 -7.49 -10.81
N LYS A 72 -5.87 -6.54 -9.92
CA LYS A 72 -6.54 -6.44 -8.61
C LYS A 72 -7.59 -5.35 -8.54
N ARG A 73 -7.80 -4.55 -9.58
CA ARG A 73 -8.69 -3.37 -9.54
C ARG A 73 -10.10 -3.65 -9.00
N ASN A 74 -10.63 -4.85 -9.31
CA ASN A 74 -11.95 -5.27 -8.84
C ASN A 74 -11.97 -5.68 -7.34
N THR A 75 -10.81 -5.73 -6.68
CA THR A 75 -10.71 -6.01 -5.23
C THR A 75 -10.64 -4.73 -4.40
N TRP A 76 -10.50 -3.57 -5.05
CA TRP A 76 -10.55 -2.29 -4.37
C TRP A 76 -12.00 -1.98 -3.97
N ASP A 77 -12.18 -1.56 -2.73
CA ASP A 77 -13.49 -1.10 -2.23
C ASP A 77 -13.70 0.35 -2.68
N GLY A 78 -14.63 0.57 -3.60
CA GLY A 78 -14.93 1.88 -4.17
C GLY A 78 -15.33 2.97 -3.17
N GLY A 79 -15.62 2.62 -1.91
CA GLY A 79 -15.86 3.55 -0.81
C GLY A 79 -14.60 3.98 -0.05
N LEU A 80 -13.45 3.38 -0.34
CA LEU A 80 -12.20 3.68 0.33
C LEU A 80 -11.28 4.53 -0.55
N ARG A 81 -10.35 5.23 0.10
CA ARG A 81 -9.27 5.98 -0.58
C ARG A 81 -8.44 5.06 -1.46
N LEU A 82 -8.14 5.52 -2.70
CA LEU A 82 -7.38 4.71 -3.67
C LEU A 82 -5.87 4.77 -3.40
N ALA A 83 -5.33 5.92 -3.03
CA ALA A 83 -3.89 6.13 -2.87
C ALA A 83 -3.25 5.18 -1.85
N PRO A 84 -3.82 4.91 -0.65
CA PRO A 84 -3.27 3.92 0.28
C PRO A 84 -3.25 2.50 -0.29
N TRP A 85 -4.26 2.11 -1.07
CA TRP A 85 -4.32 0.80 -1.72
C TRP A 85 -3.25 0.66 -2.81
N VAL A 86 -3.08 1.68 -3.66
CA VAL A 86 -1.99 1.75 -4.64
C VAL A 86 -0.63 1.73 -3.96
N GLY A 87 -0.46 2.51 -2.89
CA GLY A 87 0.77 2.61 -2.12
C GLY A 87 1.19 1.28 -1.50
N ALA A 88 0.25 0.51 -0.98
CA ALA A 88 0.52 -0.83 -0.44
C ALA A 88 1.06 -1.77 -1.53
N ILE A 89 0.47 -1.75 -2.74
CA ILE A 89 0.93 -2.57 -3.86
C ILE A 89 2.34 -2.14 -4.30
N ALA A 90 2.56 -0.82 -4.48
CA ALA A 90 3.85 -0.27 -4.90
C ALA A 90 4.95 -0.58 -3.89
N ARG A 91 4.69 -0.42 -2.59
CA ARG A 91 5.63 -0.73 -1.51
C ARG A 91 6.10 -2.18 -1.59
N HIS A 92 5.19 -3.14 -1.75
CA HIS A 92 5.56 -4.54 -1.88
C HIS A 92 6.48 -4.78 -3.08
N LYS A 93 6.20 -4.17 -4.22
CA LYS A 93 7.01 -4.33 -5.43
C LYS A 93 8.41 -3.71 -5.28
N ILE A 94 8.50 -2.55 -4.63
CA ILE A 94 9.77 -1.89 -4.33
C ILE A 94 10.62 -2.75 -3.38
N ILE A 95 10.01 -3.26 -2.29
CA ILE A 95 10.70 -4.12 -1.34
C ILE A 95 11.20 -5.40 -2.02
N ASP A 96 10.39 -6.03 -2.86
CA ASP A 96 10.77 -7.24 -3.57
C ASP A 96 11.93 -6.98 -4.54
N ALA A 97 11.93 -5.86 -5.26
CA ALA A 97 13.03 -5.45 -6.13
C ALA A 97 14.33 -5.24 -5.34
N MET A 98 14.26 -4.55 -4.20
CA MET A 98 15.43 -4.35 -3.32
C MET A 98 15.97 -5.67 -2.77
N ARG A 99 15.11 -6.60 -2.37
CA ARG A 99 15.52 -7.92 -1.89
C ARG A 99 16.22 -8.73 -2.97
N ARG A 100 15.73 -8.69 -4.21
CA ARG A 100 16.39 -9.37 -5.36
C ARG A 100 17.82 -8.87 -5.57
N ARG A 101 18.10 -7.60 -5.29
CA ARG A 101 19.45 -7.01 -5.40
C ARG A 101 20.34 -7.21 -4.17
N GLY A 102 19.95 -8.03 -3.22
CA GLY A 102 20.77 -8.36 -2.06
C GLY A 102 20.97 -7.21 -1.09
N ALA A 103 20.09 -6.25 -1.06
CA ALA A 103 20.05 -5.19 -0.04
C ALA A 103 19.81 -5.83 1.35
N ARG A 104 20.89 -6.29 2.01
CA ARG A 104 20.86 -7.05 3.27
C ARG A 104 20.48 -6.22 4.49
N ARG A 105 20.39 -4.91 4.38
CA ARG A 105 20.00 -3.99 5.45
C ARG A 105 18.86 -3.11 4.98
N PHE A 106 17.69 -3.66 5.00
CA PHE A 106 16.49 -2.89 4.89
C PHE A 106 16.09 -2.42 6.28
N GLN A 107 16.33 -1.15 6.59
CA GLN A 107 15.59 -0.50 7.67
C GLN A 107 14.13 -0.40 7.21
N PRO A 108 13.16 -0.63 8.10
CA PRO A 108 11.74 -0.41 7.78
C PRO A 108 11.61 1.00 7.22
N ILE A 109 11.05 1.10 6.03
CA ILE A 109 10.87 2.40 5.38
C ILE A 109 9.62 3.00 6.02
N GLU A 110 9.82 3.71 7.11
CA GLU A 110 8.79 4.52 7.78
C GLU A 110 8.38 5.72 6.92
N ASP A 111 9.22 6.09 5.94
CA ASP A 111 9.02 7.27 5.07
C ASP A 111 8.22 7.03 3.79
N PHE A 112 7.66 5.84 3.54
CA PHE A 112 6.93 5.59 2.29
C PHE A 112 5.52 6.16 2.25
N GLU A 113 4.95 6.49 3.37
CA GLU A 113 3.68 7.21 3.41
C GLU A 113 3.82 8.64 2.85
N THR A 114 5.03 9.19 2.90
CA THR A 114 5.35 10.58 2.54
C THR A 114 5.45 10.85 1.04
N VAL A 115 5.43 9.86 0.15
CA VAL A 115 5.66 10.08 -1.30
C VAL A 115 4.40 9.91 -2.14
N LEU A 116 3.38 9.22 -1.65
CA LEU A 116 2.03 9.20 -2.24
C LEU A 116 1.06 10.12 -1.49
N ALA A 117 1.37 10.44 -0.26
CA ALA A 117 0.90 11.62 0.40
C ALA A 117 2.00 12.67 0.21
N ALA A 118 1.70 13.86 -0.30
CA ALA A 118 2.44 15.04 0.06
C ALA A 118 2.45 15.10 1.59
N PRO A 119 3.47 15.69 2.24
CA PRO A 119 3.70 15.47 3.65
C PRO A 119 2.50 15.87 4.51
N GLU A 120 1.58 14.96 4.74
CA GLU A 120 0.86 15.00 5.99
C GLU A 120 1.92 14.68 7.05
N ALA A 121 2.23 15.69 7.85
CA ALA A 121 2.93 15.51 9.10
C ALA A 121 2.38 14.22 9.72
N GLU A 122 3.27 13.31 10.13
CA GLU A 122 2.88 12.11 10.88
C GLU A 122 1.86 12.57 11.92
N ASP A 123 0.59 12.28 11.68
CA ASP A 123 -0.40 12.46 12.72
C ASP A 123 -0.15 11.34 13.73
N PRO A 124 0.41 11.65 14.91
CA PRO A 124 0.63 10.66 15.96
C PRO A 124 -0.67 9.93 16.31
N HIS A 125 -1.82 10.56 16.01
CA HIS A 125 -3.14 10.00 16.22
C HIS A 125 -3.48 8.93 15.16
N ALA A 126 -3.13 9.10 13.88
CA ALA A 126 -3.41 8.11 12.85
C ALA A 126 -2.69 6.77 13.12
N ARG A 127 -1.44 6.82 13.61
CA ARG A 127 -0.70 5.61 14.01
C ARG A 127 -1.31 4.97 15.27
N SER A 128 -1.69 5.80 16.25
CA SER A 128 -2.38 5.34 17.47
C SER A 128 -3.75 4.72 17.15
N ASP A 129 -4.49 5.30 16.20
CA ASP A 129 -5.80 4.78 15.79
C ASP A 129 -5.66 3.48 15.01
N ALA A 130 -4.66 3.35 14.13
CA ALA A 130 -4.34 2.10 13.45
C ALA A 130 -3.96 1.00 14.46
N GLU A 131 -3.14 1.30 15.46
CA GLU A 131 -2.79 0.36 16.52
C GLU A 131 -3.99 -0.04 17.38
N ARG A 132 -4.88 0.89 17.71
CA ARG A 132 -6.14 0.60 18.43
C ARG A 132 -7.06 -0.31 17.63
N LEU A 133 -7.19 -0.08 16.33
CA LEU A 133 -7.96 -0.94 15.43
C LEU A 133 -7.35 -2.34 15.36
N ILE A 134 -6.05 -2.44 15.15
CA ILE A 134 -5.33 -3.71 15.10
C ILE A 134 -5.40 -4.44 16.45
N ALA A 135 -5.46 -3.72 17.57
CA ALA A 135 -5.62 -4.31 18.91
C ALA A 135 -6.93 -5.09 19.08
N GLN A 136 -7.96 -4.81 18.28
CA GLN A 136 -9.24 -5.52 18.30
C GLN A 136 -9.19 -6.89 17.60
N LEU A 137 -8.13 -7.17 16.85
CA LEU A 137 -7.93 -8.47 16.21
C LEU A 137 -7.47 -9.52 17.23
N ALA A 138 -7.78 -10.80 16.94
CA ALA A 138 -7.20 -11.91 17.69
C ALA A 138 -5.66 -11.89 17.58
N PRO A 139 -4.91 -12.35 18.61
CA PRO A 139 -3.47 -12.18 18.69
C PRO A 139 -2.73 -12.57 17.41
N ARG A 140 -3.04 -13.73 16.84
CA ARG A 140 -2.39 -14.24 15.62
C ARG A 140 -2.72 -13.41 14.38
N GLN A 141 -3.93 -12.89 14.28
CA GLN A 141 -4.35 -11.99 13.21
C GLN A 141 -3.64 -10.63 13.32
N ARG A 142 -3.52 -10.12 14.55
CA ARG A 142 -2.78 -8.90 14.87
C ARG A 142 -1.33 -9.00 14.42
N ASP A 143 -0.65 -10.12 14.75
CA ASP A 143 0.73 -10.35 14.36
C ASP A 143 0.91 -10.39 12.83
N ILE A 144 -0.03 -11.01 12.11
CA ILE A 144 -0.01 -11.05 10.65
C ILE A 144 -0.18 -9.65 10.05
N VAL A 145 -1.20 -8.90 10.50
CA VAL A 145 -1.48 -7.54 9.99
C VAL A 145 -0.31 -6.62 10.32
N ARG A 146 0.19 -6.64 11.56
CA ARG A 146 1.34 -5.83 11.97
C ARG A 146 2.56 -6.12 11.12
N SER A 147 2.93 -7.38 10.97
CA SER A 147 4.12 -7.76 10.18
C SER A 147 4.04 -7.35 8.73
N ILE A 148 2.89 -7.50 8.11
CA ILE A 148 2.75 -7.22 6.67
C ILE A 148 2.44 -5.75 6.42
N SER A 149 1.52 -5.15 7.19
CA SER A 149 1.02 -3.79 6.91
C SER A 149 1.84 -2.70 7.58
N LEU A 150 2.38 -2.93 8.80
CA LEU A 150 3.16 -1.92 9.52
C LEU A 150 4.67 -2.14 9.38
N GLU A 151 5.14 -3.41 9.45
CA GLU A 151 6.57 -3.73 9.40
C GLU A 151 7.05 -4.06 7.97
N GLY A 152 6.16 -4.08 6.97
CA GLY A 152 6.49 -4.33 5.56
C GLY A 152 7.09 -5.71 5.29
N GLN A 153 6.85 -6.71 6.15
CA GLN A 153 7.36 -8.05 5.95
C GLN A 153 6.64 -8.76 4.80
N SER A 154 7.34 -9.62 4.07
CA SER A 154 6.71 -10.45 3.06
C SER A 154 5.81 -11.52 3.66
N ILE A 155 4.84 -11.99 2.86
CA ILE A 155 3.99 -13.12 3.24
C ILE A 155 4.84 -14.35 3.58
N ALA A 156 5.89 -14.62 2.79
CA ALA A 156 6.81 -15.74 3.04
C ALA A 156 7.56 -15.59 4.36
N ALA A 157 8.11 -14.40 4.66
CA ALA A 157 8.80 -14.15 5.93
C ALA A 157 7.84 -14.26 7.14
N THR A 158 6.63 -13.71 7.00
CA THR A 158 5.59 -13.80 8.02
C THR A 158 5.15 -15.25 8.24
N ALA A 159 4.98 -16.01 7.16
CA ALA A 159 4.64 -17.44 7.22
C ALA A 159 5.71 -18.26 7.95
N ALA A 160 6.99 -18.05 7.62
CA ALA A 160 8.11 -18.68 8.29
C ALA A 160 8.16 -18.33 9.79
N ARG A 161 8.02 -17.02 10.13
CA ARG A 161 8.05 -16.54 11.52
C ARG A 161 6.91 -17.09 12.37
N LEU A 162 5.71 -17.23 11.79
CA LEU A 162 4.52 -17.68 12.50
C LEU A 162 4.25 -19.19 12.36
N ALA A 163 5.18 -19.95 11.74
CA ALA A 163 5.02 -21.37 11.43
C ALA A 163 3.69 -21.68 10.72
N MET A 164 3.39 -20.90 9.67
CA MET A 164 2.19 -21.00 8.84
C MET A 164 2.56 -21.24 7.37
N THR A 165 1.61 -21.73 6.58
CA THR A 165 1.76 -21.71 5.13
C THR A 165 1.47 -20.29 4.60
N GLU A 166 2.09 -19.91 3.47
CA GLU A 166 1.81 -18.62 2.82
C GLU A 166 0.33 -18.45 2.47
N GLY A 167 -0.34 -19.54 2.05
CA GLY A 167 -1.77 -19.53 1.77
C GLY A 167 -2.60 -19.20 3.00
N ALA A 168 -2.25 -19.78 4.16
CA ALA A 168 -2.92 -19.49 5.42
C ALA A 168 -2.72 -18.04 5.86
N VAL A 169 -1.51 -17.48 5.66
CA VAL A 169 -1.22 -16.07 5.95
C VAL A 169 -2.04 -15.16 5.05
N ARG A 170 -2.14 -15.43 3.73
CA ARG A 170 -2.97 -14.64 2.80
C ARG A 170 -4.43 -14.62 3.20
N VAL A 171 -4.99 -15.79 3.53
CA VAL A 171 -6.40 -15.90 3.95
C VAL A 171 -6.64 -15.16 5.27
N ALA A 172 -5.75 -15.34 6.25
CA ALA A 172 -5.85 -14.68 7.54
C ALA A 172 -5.74 -13.15 7.39
N LEU A 173 -4.78 -12.65 6.60
CA LEU A 173 -4.62 -11.24 6.30
C LEU A 173 -5.89 -10.65 5.67
N HIS A 174 -6.41 -11.31 4.63
CA HIS A 174 -7.63 -10.86 3.96
C HIS A 174 -8.82 -10.75 4.92
N ARG A 175 -9.05 -11.79 5.75
CA ARG A 175 -10.13 -11.79 6.74
C ARG A 175 -9.96 -10.69 7.78
N SER A 176 -8.73 -10.48 8.24
CA SER A 176 -8.41 -9.45 9.23
C SER A 176 -8.65 -8.04 8.68
N LEU A 177 -8.20 -7.75 7.46
CA LEU A 177 -8.43 -6.46 6.82
C LEU A 177 -9.92 -6.20 6.57
N LYS A 178 -10.69 -7.23 6.18
CA LYS A 178 -12.15 -7.12 6.01
C LYS A 178 -12.84 -6.82 7.35
N LEU A 179 -12.41 -7.45 8.43
CA LEU A 179 -12.93 -7.17 9.79
C LEU A 179 -12.62 -5.73 10.22
N LEU A 180 -11.36 -5.28 10.06
CA LEU A 180 -10.96 -3.91 10.38
C LEU A 180 -11.76 -2.87 9.58
N ALA A 181 -11.98 -3.11 8.29
CA ALA A 181 -12.80 -2.25 7.44
C ALA A 181 -14.27 -2.18 7.91
N SER A 182 -14.82 -3.28 8.47
CA SER A 182 -16.17 -3.26 9.03
C SER A 182 -16.25 -2.48 10.34
N VAL A 183 -15.26 -2.63 11.21
CA VAL A 183 -15.16 -1.90 12.48
C VAL A 183 -14.99 -0.40 12.23
N TRP A 184 -14.11 -0.02 11.30
CA TRP A 184 -13.93 1.39 10.93
C TRP A 184 -15.23 2.05 10.47
N ARG A 185 -16.01 1.39 9.61
CA ARG A 185 -17.30 1.90 9.15
C ARG A 185 -18.32 2.09 10.29
N SER A 186 -18.29 1.22 11.30
CA SER A 186 -19.19 1.33 12.47
C SER A 186 -18.77 2.42 13.45
N SER A 187 -17.49 2.80 13.47
CA SER A 187 -16.94 3.82 14.37
C SER A 187 -17.04 5.24 13.79
N SER A 188 -17.36 5.36 12.49
CA SER A 188 -17.44 6.64 11.76
C SER A 188 -18.89 7.11 11.56
N GLN A 189 -19.89 6.44 12.15
CA GLN A 189 -21.29 6.83 12.25
C GLN A 189 -21.61 7.34 13.65
#